data_c75d5a0b46d60a113f7ab854baa99a04
#
_entry.id   c75d5a0b46d60a113f7ab854baa99a04
#
_cell.length_a   1.000
_cell.length_b   1.000
_cell.length_c   1.000
_cell.angle_alpha   90.00
_cell.angle_beta   90.00
_cell.angle_gamma   90.00
#
_symmetry.space_group_name_H-M   'P 1'
#
loop_
_entity.id
_entity.type
_entity.pdbx_description
1 polymer ?
#
loop_
_entity_poly.entity_id
_entity_poly.type
_entity_poly.pdbx_seq_one_letter_code
_entity_poly.pdbx_strand_id
1 'polypeptide(L)'
;SNSPSSSKILPNSSSAYLVNYGSFKILLVKKSPEDLWNPLKNFWLQSGFKIDVEVPESGLIETGWMEKKTKLSDGIIRNTLGKIFEGLYDTGERDKFRMRIERTEDNYSEISIAHKGLLQVVSEDRSDNTVMWVNKNPDRQLEDLYLRKVISYFVATKGSTGEISEEVKESVAYLKGEEKNKFIEIEQSFKSTWKSVGLIFDRLGFDVEDRVESQGVYLVRYREFGDNSDKKGFFKKLFGSDEEVVNLSIFKITIQGSDGLSRISVKDYEKDKITESSNNILSVILEQLS
;
A
#
# COMPACT_ATOMS: atom_id res chain seq x y z
N SER A 1 24.83 41.24 7.73
CA SER A 1 23.62 40.54 7.24
C SER A 1 23.80 39.06 7.42
N ASN A 2 23.38 38.51 8.58
CA ASN A 2 23.41 37.08 8.87
C ASN A 2 22.05 36.52 8.47
N SER A 3 22.02 35.66 7.45
CA SER A 3 20.88 34.79 7.19
C SER A 3 20.90 33.63 8.20
N PRO A 4 19.78 33.33 8.87
CA PRO A 4 19.75 32.17 9.73
C PRO A 4 19.70 30.91 8.85
N SER A 5 20.74 30.07 8.92
CA SER A 5 20.74 28.72 8.44
C SER A 5 19.64 27.96 9.22
N SER A 6 18.61 27.48 8.49
CA SER A 6 17.65 26.55 9.05
C SER A 6 18.37 25.25 9.40
N SER A 7 18.86 25.17 10.63
CA SER A 7 19.31 23.90 11.19
C SER A 7 18.09 22.99 11.27
N LYS A 8 18.06 21.94 10.45
CA LYS A 8 17.17 20.81 10.68
C LYS A 8 17.49 20.25 12.05
N ILE A 9 16.70 20.61 13.04
CA ILE A 9 16.75 19.98 14.36
C ILE A 9 16.04 18.63 14.19
N LEU A 10 16.79 17.61 13.78
CA LEU A 10 16.37 16.23 13.98
C LEU A 10 16.51 15.93 15.47
N PRO A 11 15.44 15.49 16.15
CA PRO A 11 15.56 15.07 17.55
C PRO A 11 16.55 13.90 17.63
N ASN A 12 17.55 14.05 18.46
CA ASN A 12 18.70 13.14 18.56
C ASN A 12 18.40 11.79 19.23
N SER A 13 17.13 11.40 19.41
CA SER A 13 16.74 10.21 20.19
C SER A 13 15.61 9.35 19.61
N SER A 14 14.89 9.78 18.56
CA SER A 14 13.82 8.95 18.00
C SER A 14 14.38 7.85 17.12
N SER A 15 14.14 6.60 17.51
CA SER A 15 14.51 5.43 16.69
C SER A 15 13.52 5.11 15.58
N ALA A 16 12.38 5.82 15.52
CA ALA A 16 11.32 5.60 14.54
C ALA A 16 10.50 6.88 14.29
N TYR A 17 10.14 7.18 13.03
CA TYR A 17 9.33 8.33 12.64
C TYR A 17 8.53 8.07 11.37
N LEU A 18 7.36 8.73 11.23
CA LEU A 18 6.52 8.65 10.04
C LEU A 18 6.96 9.68 9.00
N VAL A 19 7.01 9.24 7.74
CA VAL A 19 7.31 10.08 6.57
C VAL A 19 6.17 9.93 5.56
N ASN A 20 5.79 11.03 4.93
CA ASN A 20 4.80 11.01 3.87
C ASN A 20 5.48 10.97 2.49
N TYR A 21 5.03 10.05 1.66
CA TYR A 21 5.32 9.98 0.22
C TYR A 21 4.01 10.21 -0.53
N GLY A 22 3.73 11.48 -0.86
CA GLY A 22 2.41 11.84 -1.38
C GLY A 22 1.31 11.51 -0.36
N SER A 23 0.32 10.76 -0.78
CA SER A 23 -0.78 10.31 0.05
C SER A 23 -0.47 9.09 0.94
N PHE A 24 0.76 8.55 0.88
CA PHE A 24 1.17 7.37 1.62
C PHE A 24 2.02 7.74 2.83
N LYS A 25 1.84 6.99 3.92
CA LYS A 25 2.70 7.08 5.09
C LYS A 25 3.60 5.86 5.18
N ILE A 26 4.84 6.09 5.54
CA ILE A 26 5.87 5.07 5.75
C ILE A 26 6.49 5.30 7.11
N LEU A 27 6.74 4.22 7.84
CA LEU A 27 7.48 4.26 9.08
C LEU A 27 8.96 3.98 8.82
N LEU A 28 9.81 4.95 9.12
CA LEU A 28 11.25 4.78 9.13
C LEU A 28 11.71 4.35 10.52
N VAL A 29 12.51 3.28 10.58
CA VAL A 29 13.07 2.75 11.83
C VAL A 29 14.57 2.61 11.70
N LYS A 30 15.33 3.12 12.68
CA LYS A 30 16.79 3.00 12.72
C LYS A 30 17.22 1.61 13.18
N LYS A 31 16.91 0.61 12.39
CA LYS A 31 17.27 -0.81 12.58
C LYS A 31 17.34 -1.50 11.22
N SER A 32 18.06 -2.60 11.16
CA SER A 32 18.10 -3.44 9.96
C SER A 32 16.76 -4.20 9.77
N PRO A 33 16.39 -4.56 8.54
CA PRO A 33 15.22 -5.40 8.28
C PRO A 33 15.26 -6.73 9.05
N GLU A 34 16.45 -7.32 9.20
CA GLU A 34 16.64 -8.59 9.92
C GLU A 34 16.28 -8.46 11.40
N ASP A 35 16.65 -7.34 12.03
CA ASP A 35 16.33 -7.05 13.44
C ASP A 35 14.83 -6.74 13.63
N LEU A 36 14.15 -6.28 12.59
CA LEU A 36 12.73 -5.92 12.62
C LEU A 36 11.80 -7.08 12.25
N TRP A 37 12.28 -8.07 11.50
CA TRP A 37 11.47 -9.15 10.95
C TRP A 37 10.63 -9.86 12.02
N ASN A 38 11.28 -10.49 12.98
CA ASN A 38 10.58 -11.22 14.04
C ASN A 38 9.70 -10.33 14.93
N PRO A 39 10.15 -9.13 15.38
CA PRO A 39 9.27 -8.19 16.08
C PRO A 39 8.01 -7.80 15.30
N LEU A 40 8.10 -7.54 14.00
CA LEU A 40 6.95 -7.15 13.18
C LEU A 40 6.01 -8.33 12.90
N LYS A 41 6.56 -9.51 12.70
CA LYS A 41 5.77 -10.74 12.64
C LYS A 41 4.98 -10.96 13.94
N ASN A 42 5.65 -10.84 15.09
CA ASN A 42 5.01 -10.97 16.40
C ASN A 42 3.96 -9.87 16.63
N PHE A 43 4.18 -8.66 16.16
CA PHE A 43 3.19 -7.60 16.19
C PHE A 43 1.86 -8.02 15.51
N TRP A 44 1.91 -8.61 14.31
CA TRP A 44 0.72 -9.11 13.62
C TRP A 44 0.04 -10.25 14.36
N LEU A 45 0.82 -11.22 14.85
CA LEU A 45 0.29 -12.34 15.61
C LEU A 45 -0.39 -11.88 16.91
N GLN A 46 0.23 -10.94 17.63
CA GLN A 46 -0.34 -10.35 18.85
C GLN A 46 -1.53 -9.43 18.55
N SER A 47 -1.61 -8.87 17.35
CA SER A 47 -2.77 -8.11 16.87
C SER A 47 -3.94 -9.01 16.45
N GLY A 48 -3.79 -10.35 16.58
CA GLY A 48 -4.83 -11.34 16.31
C GLY A 48 -4.88 -11.83 14.88
N PHE A 49 -3.94 -11.41 14.02
CA PHE A 49 -3.86 -11.90 12.64
C PHE A 49 -3.07 -13.21 12.54
N LYS A 50 -3.47 -14.06 11.61
CA LYS A 50 -2.62 -15.13 11.11
C LYS A 50 -1.70 -14.56 10.04
N ILE A 51 -0.56 -15.18 9.80
CA ILE A 51 0.32 -14.86 8.68
C ILE A 51 0.06 -15.89 7.57
N ASP A 52 -0.36 -15.41 6.40
CA ASP A 52 -0.63 -16.25 5.23
C ASP A 52 0.58 -16.30 4.30
N VAL A 53 1.31 -15.17 4.16
CA VAL A 53 2.50 -15.08 3.31
C VAL A 53 3.64 -14.49 4.11
N GLU A 54 4.80 -15.15 4.02
CA GLU A 54 6.05 -14.74 4.66
C GLU A 54 7.20 -14.96 3.69
N VAL A 55 7.80 -13.86 3.19
CA VAL A 55 8.92 -13.90 2.25
C VAL A 55 10.03 -12.96 2.75
N PRO A 56 10.93 -13.45 3.63
CA PRO A 56 11.99 -12.65 4.25
C PRO A 56 12.90 -11.98 3.23
N GLU A 57 13.22 -12.66 2.14
CA GLU A 57 14.14 -12.18 1.10
C GLU A 57 13.63 -10.91 0.41
N SER A 58 12.31 -10.74 0.31
CA SER A 58 11.67 -9.55 -0.25
C SER A 58 11.10 -8.61 0.81
N GLY A 59 11.29 -8.92 2.10
CA GLY A 59 10.77 -8.15 3.21
C GLY A 59 9.23 -8.13 3.29
N LEU A 60 8.56 -9.19 2.81
CA LEU A 60 7.10 -9.23 2.68
C LEU A 60 6.47 -10.10 3.77
N ILE A 61 5.52 -9.51 4.51
CA ILE A 61 4.61 -10.20 5.41
C ILE A 61 3.17 -9.88 4.97
N GLU A 62 2.35 -10.90 4.73
CA GLU A 62 0.93 -10.70 4.45
C GLU A 62 0.09 -11.48 5.47
N THR A 63 -0.87 -10.79 6.08
CA THR A 63 -1.79 -11.41 7.04
C THR A 63 -2.86 -12.21 6.32
N GLY A 64 -3.47 -13.16 7.01
CA GLY A 64 -4.75 -13.73 6.61
C GLY A 64 -5.89 -12.74 6.81
N TRP A 65 -7.05 -13.07 6.24
CA TRP A 65 -8.28 -12.34 6.49
C TRP A 65 -8.68 -12.44 7.97
N MET A 66 -8.91 -11.31 8.61
CA MET A 66 -9.48 -11.27 9.95
C MET A 66 -10.99 -11.37 9.87
N GLU A 67 -11.53 -12.44 10.47
CA GLU A 67 -12.96 -12.66 10.55
C GLU A 67 -13.53 -12.10 11.88
N LYS A 68 -14.78 -11.63 11.81
CA LYS A 68 -15.52 -11.08 12.96
C LYS A 68 -15.58 -12.01 14.21
N LYS A 69 -15.39 -13.32 14.05
CA LYS A 69 -15.52 -14.32 15.11
C LYS A 69 -14.24 -14.60 15.88
N THR A 70 -13.13 -14.06 15.51
CA THR A 70 -11.87 -14.31 16.21
C THR A 70 -11.84 -13.48 17.49
N LYS A 71 -12.16 -14.09 18.62
CA LYS A 71 -11.90 -13.49 19.93
C LYS A 71 -10.42 -13.16 20.00
N LEU A 72 -10.11 -11.87 20.12
CA LEU A 72 -8.76 -11.42 20.44
C LEU A 72 -8.29 -12.17 21.69
N SER A 73 -7.16 -12.85 21.61
CA SER A 73 -6.55 -13.49 22.76
C SER A 73 -6.30 -12.45 23.86
N ASP A 74 -6.53 -12.82 25.11
CA ASP A 74 -6.47 -11.96 26.31
C ASP A 74 -5.04 -11.46 26.65
N GLY A 75 -4.22 -11.14 25.66
CA GLY A 75 -2.84 -10.67 25.83
C GLY A 75 -2.73 -9.17 26.15
N ILE A 76 -1.51 -8.75 26.41
CA ILE A 76 -1.10 -7.39 26.81
C ILE A 76 -1.69 -6.27 25.93
N ILE A 77 -2.07 -6.58 24.69
CA ILE A 77 -2.65 -5.66 23.71
C ILE A 77 -4.07 -5.22 24.09
N ARG A 78 -4.83 -6.04 24.84
CA ARG A 78 -6.22 -5.74 25.23
C ARG A 78 -6.31 -4.48 26.11
N ASN A 79 -5.32 -4.22 26.95
CA ASN A 79 -5.35 -3.06 27.84
C ASN A 79 -5.00 -1.73 27.16
N THR A 80 -4.26 -1.77 26.06
CA THR A 80 -3.80 -0.55 25.36
C THR A 80 -4.51 -0.33 24.03
N LEU A 81 -4.93 -1.40 23.35
CA LEU A 81 -5.49 -1.36 22.00
C LEU A 81 -6.96 -1.83 21.93
N GLY A 82 -7.46 -2.53 22.93
CA GLY A 82 -8.77 -3.22 22.92
C GLY A 82 -9.98 -2.32 22.68
N LYS A 83 -9.96 -1.09 23.20
CA LYS A 83 -11.09 -0.14 23.03
C LYS A 83 -11.23 0.41 21.61
N ILE A 84 -10.17 0.30 20.79
CA ILE A 84 -10.18 0.79 19.40
C ILE A 84 -10.73 -0.29 18.44
N PHE A 85 -10.70 -1.56 18.85
CA PHE A 85 -11.11 -2.68 17.99
C PHE A 85 -12.62 -2.99 18.04
N GLU A 86 -13.31 -2.69 19.13
CA GLU A 86 -14.72 -3.06 19.28
C GLU A 86 -15.66 -2.39 18.27
N GLY A 87 -15.25 -1.25 17.69
CA GLY A 87 -16.04 -0.54 16.69
C GLY A 87 -15.71 -0.86 15.22
N LEU A 88 -14.57 -1.52 14.95
CA LEU A 88 -14.06 -1.73 13.57
C LEU A 88 -14.59 -3.01 12.90
N TYR A 89 -15.06 -3.99 13.66
CA TYR A 89 -15.39 -5.33 13.15
C TYR A 89 -16.87 -5.72 13.25
N ASP A 90 -17.75 -4.76 13.48
CA ASP A 90 -19.17 -5.05 13.74
C ASP A 90 -20.09 -5.08 12.51
N THR A 91 -19.56 -5.06 11.29
CA THR A 91 -20.39 -4.80 10.09
C THR A 91 -20.31 -5.86 8.99
N GLY A 92 -19.79 -7.07 9.22
CA GLY A 92 -19.61 -8.06 8.14
C GLY A 92 -18.47 -7.67 7.19
N GLU A 93 -17.45 -7.00 7.70
CA GLU A 93 -16.23 -6.67 6.97
C GLU A 93 -15.11 -7.65 7.30
N ARG A 94 -14.21 -7.84 6.36
CA ARG A 94 -12.95 -8.57 6.55
C ARG A 94 -11.79 -7.68 6.12
N ASP A 95 -10.75 -7.66 6.92
CA ASP A 95 -9.54 -6.89 6.64
C ASP A 95 -8.32 -7.81 6.55
N LYS A 96 -7.42 -7.46 5.68
CA LYS A 96 -6.15 -8.11 5.42
C LYS A 96 -5.09 -7.05 5.18
N PHE A 97 -3.88 -7.29 5.65
CA PHE A 97 -2.78 -6.34 5.52
C PHE A 97 -1.57 -6.97 4.85
N ARG A 98 -0.91 -6.17 4.02
CA ARG A 98 0.40 -6.48 3.46
C ARG A 98 1.40 -5.47 4.02
N MET A 99 2.42 -5.97 4.69
CA MET A 99 3.53 -5.18 5.22
C MET A 99 4.77 -5.45 4.40
N ARG A 100 5.48 -4.38 4.01
CA ARG A 100 6.79 -4.48 3.37
C ARG A 100 7.84 -3.79 4.23
N ILE A 101 9.00 -4.42 4.34
CA ILE A 101 10.16 -3.93 5.09
C ILE A 101 11.30 -3.82 4.10
N GLU A 102 11.76 -2.60 3.81
CA GLU A 102 12.84 -2.35 2.86
C GLU A 102 14.00 -1.63 3.54
N ARG A 103 15.22 -2.01 3.17
CA ARG A 103 16.46 -1.36 3.65
C ARG A 103 16.67 -0.04 2.92
N THR A 104 17.06 1.01 3.66
CA THR A 104 17.55 2.27 3.08
C THR A 104 19.08 2.31 3.07
N GLU A 105 19.65 3.25 2.31
CA GLU A 105 21.10 3.47 2.23
C GLU A 105 21.71 3.88 3.58
N ASP A 106 20.94 4.54 4.45
CA ASP A 106 21.39 5.09 5.74
C ASP A 106 21.21 4.12 6.93
N ASN A 107 21.11 2.82 6.69
CA ASN A 107 20.87 1.79 7.71
C ASN A 107 19.52 1.95 8.46
N TYR A 108 18.54 2.60 7.85
CA TYR A 108 17.17 2.55 8.30
C TYR A 108 16.43 1.44 7.56
N SER A 109 15.29 1.04 8.13
CA SER A 109 14.28 0.28 7.41
C SER A 109 13.05 1.15 7.19
N GLU A 110 12.51 1.08 6.00
CA GLU A 110 11.19 1.59 5.66
C GLU A 110 10.16 0.49 5.85
N ILE A 111 9.10 0.79 6.61
CA ILE A 111 7.98 -0.12 6.82
C ILE A 111 6.75 0.53 6.21
N SER A 112 6.15 -0.13 5.24
CA SER A 112 4.88 0.25 4.64
C SER A 112 3.81 -0.79 4.95
N ILE A 113 2.56 -0.34 5.04
CA ILE A 113 1.40 -1.20 5.25
C ILE A 113 0.36 -0.85 4.19
N ALA A 114 -0.11 -1.86 3.46
CA ALA A 114 -1.21 -1.78 2.52
C ALA A 114 -2.39 -2.58 3.05
N HIS A 115 -3.60 -2.01 2.93
CA HIS A 115 -4.85 -2.62 3.38
C HIS A 115 -5.64 -3.21 2.21
N LYS A 116 -6.27 -4.36 2.44
CA LYS A 116 -7.33 -4.92 1.60
C LYS A 116 -8.54 -5.22 2.46
N GLY A 117 -9.72 -4.82 1.99
CA GLY A 117 -10.98 -5.04 2.68
C GLY A 117 -11.98 -5.84 1.83
N LEU A 118 -12.83 -6.61 2.49
CA LEU A 118 -14.02 -7.24 1.92
C LEU A 118 -15.24 -6.78 2.70
N LEU A 119 -16.34 -6.57 1.98
CA LEU A 119 -17.65 -6.25 2.53
C LEU A 119 -18.65 -7.33 2.13
N GLN A 120 -19.43 -7.77 3.08
CA GLN A 120 -20.52 -8.70 2.85
C GLN A 120 -21.73 -7.95 2.30
N VAL A 121 -22.22 -8.35 1.12
CA VAL A 121 -23.42 -7.80 0.51
C VAL A 121 -24.42 -8.92 0.21
N VAL A 122 -25.70 -8.59 0.30
CA VAL A 122 -26.78 -9.50 -0.11
C VAL A 122 -27.07 -9.23 -1.60
N SER A 123 -27.06 -10.29 -2.41
CA SER A 123 -27.41 -10.18 -3.83
C SER A 123 -28.92 -9.98 -3.98
N GLU A 124 -29.33 -8.85 -4.54
CA GLU A 124 -30.75 -8.56 -4.82
C GLU A 124 -31.31 -9.32 -6.04
N ASP A 125 -30.43 -9.87 -6.89
CA ASP A 125 -30.79 -10.48 -8.18
C ASP A 125 -31.13 -11.97 -8.12
N ARG A 126 -31.08 -12.60 -6.96
CA ARG A 126 -31.36 -14.04 -6.81
C ARG A 126 -32.40 -14.27 -5.73
N SER A 127 -33.38 -15.11 -6.05
CA SER A 127 -34.49 -15.48 -5.17
C SER A 127 -34.12 -16.14 -3.83
N ASP A 128 -32.83 -16.30 -3.56
CA ASP A 128 -32.31 -17.06 -2.40
C ASP A 128 -31.46 -16.22 -1.43
N ASN A 129 -31.49 -14.91 -1.44
CA ASN A 129 -30.72 -14.05 -0.52
C ASN A 129 -29.25 -14.48 -0.38
N THR A 130 -28.59 -14.75 -1.52
CA THR A 130 -27.19 -15.20 -1.51
C THR A 130 -26.29 -14.08 -1.00
N VAL A 131 -25.51 -14.39 0.04
CA VAL A 131 -24.53 -13.47 0.61
C VAL A 131 -23.23 -13.58 -0.17
N MET A 132 -22.71 -12.45 -0.64
CA MET A 132 -21.46 -12.37 -1.41
C MET A 132 -20.46 -11.46 -0.71
N TRP A 133 -19.17 -11.80 -0.86
CA TRP A 133 -18.08 -10.91 -0.46
C TRP A 133 -17.66 -10.06 -1.67
N VAL A 134 -17.67 -8.74 -1.49
CA VAL A 134 -17.17 -7.79 -2.50
C VAL A 134 -16.00 -7.02 -1.97
N ASN A 135 -15.08 -6.64 -2.84
CA ASN A 135 -13.94 -5.88 -2.43
C ASN A 135 -14.32 -4.45 -2.06
N LYS A 136 -13.74 -4.00 -0.97
CA LYS A 136 -13.81 -2.64 -0.45
C LYS A 136 -12.56 -1.88 -0.92
N ASN A 137 -12.69 -0.59 -1.20
CA ASN A 137 -11.53 0.24 -1.46
C ASN A 137 -10.55 0.19 -0.29
N PRO A 138 -9.23 0.21 -0.56
CA PRO A 138 -8.21 0.27 0.49
C PRO A 138 -8.47 1.43 1.46
N ASP A 139 -8.33 1.16 2.75
CA ASP A 139 -8.58 2.13 3.81
C ASP A 139 -7.26 2.73 4.31
N ARG A 140 -6.96 3.96 3.85
CA ARG A 140 -5.74 4.69 4.25
C ARG A 140 -5.69 5.00 5.75
N GLN A 141 -6.85 5.17 6.39
CA GLN A 141 -6.91 5.43 7.83
C GLN A 141 -6.51 4.18 8.63
N LEU A 142 -6.90 3.00 8.17
CA LEU A 142 -6.45 1.74 8.75
C LEU A 142 -4.95 1.52 8.53
N GLU A 143 -4.40 1.84 7.36
CA GLU A 143 -2.96 1.76 7.11
C GLU A 143 -2.18 2.65 8.09
N ASP A 144 -2.57 3.93 8.23
CA ASP A 144 -1.97 4.86 9.20
C ASP A 144 -2.12 4.39 10.64
N LEU A 145 -3.30 3.90 11.01
CA LEU A 145 -3.56 3.35 12.34
C LEU A 145 -2.60 2.19 12.67
N TYR A 146 -2.39 1.26 11.74
CA TYR A 146 -1.51 0.13 11.99
C TYR A 146 -0.03 0.53 12.01
N LEU A 147 0.40 1.51 11.22
CA LEU A 147 1.74 2.09 11.35
C LEU A 147 1.96 2.71 12.74
N ARG A 148 1.00 3.47 13.26
CA ARG A 148 1.05 4.04 14.63
C ARG A 148 1.04 2.95 15.70
N LYS A 149 0.32 1.87 15.50
CA LYS A 149 0.34 0.70 16.39
C LYS A 149 1.70 0.01 16.42
N VAL A 150 2.38 -0.09 15.26
CA VAL A 150 3.76 -0.60 15.20
C VAL A 150 4.68 0.27 16.04
N ILE A 151 4.57 1.60 15.94
CA ILE A 151 5.35 2.52 16.80
C ILE A 151 5.08 2.25 18.28
N SER A 152 3.81 2.20 18.65
CA SER A 152 3.40 1.93 20.05
C SER A 152 3.89 0.58 20.55
N TYR A 153 3.89 -0.44 19.70
CA TYR A 153 4.42 -1.77 20.01
C TYR A 153 5.94 -1.71 20.30
N PHE A 154 6.70 -0.97 19.51
CA PHE A 154 8.15 -0.80 19.76
C PHE A 154 8.42 0.00 21.03
N VAL A 155 7.63 1.04 21.32
CA VAL A 155 7.74 1.81 22.57
C VAL A 155 7.46 0.91 23.77
N ALA A 156 6.37 0.14 23.75
CA ALA A 156 5.98 -0.72 24.85
C ALA A 156 6.96 -1.88 25.10
N THR A 157 7.55 -2.46 24.03
CA THR A 157 8.41 -3.63 24.15
C THR A 157 9.90 -3.31 24.39
N LYS A 158 10.35 -2.13 23.99
CA LYS A 158 11.79 -1.78 24.01
C LYS A 158 12.13 -0.43 24.64
N GLY A 159 11.15 0.28 25.23
CA GLY A 159 11.37 1.58 25.87
C GLY A 159 11.88 2.67 24.90
N SER A 160 11.66 2.50 23.59
CA SER A 160 12.05 3.47 22.57
C SER A 160 11.04 4.62 22.57
N THR A 161 11.51 5.86 22.62
CA THR A 161 10.64 7.03 22.41
C THR A 161 10.40 7.21 20.92
N GLY A 162 9.16 7.01 20.48
CA GLY A 162 8.74 7.34 19.12
C GLY A 162 8.21 8.77 19.07
N GLU A 163 8.86 9.66 18.37
CA GLU A 163 8.29 10.96 17.99
C GLU A 163 7.66 10.84 16.60
N ILE A 164 6.44 11.36 16.48
CA ILE A 164 5.73 11.43 15.21
C ILE A 164 6.00 12.82 14.65
N SER A 165 6.93 12.93 13.70
CA SER A 165 7.04 14.13 12.89
C SER A 165 6.28 13.89 11.58
N GLU A 166 5.29 14.69 11.30
CA GLU A 166 4.55 14.67 10.03
C GLU A 166 5.06 15.80 9.15
N GLU A 167 5.75 15.47 8.08
CA GLU A 167 6.01 16.40 6.99
C GLU A 167 4.98 16.11 5.89
N VAL A 168 3.94 16.92 5.81
CA VAL A 168 2.90 16.79 4.78
C VAL A 168 3.32 17.64 3.57
N LYS A 169 3.63 16.98 2.45
CA LYS A 169 3.61 17.61 1.13
C LYS A 169 2.43 17.02 0.37
N GLU A 170 1.37 17.80 0.24
CA GLU A 170 0.31 17.48 -0.72
C GLU A 170 0.91 17.54 -2.13
N SER A 171 0.73 16.49 -2.88
CA SER A 171 1.13 16.42 -4.29
C SER A 171 -0.10 16.34 -5.16
N VAL A 172 -0.10 17.09 -6.25
CA VAL A 172 -1.21 17.07 -7.20
C VAL A 172 -0.78 16.29 -8.44
N ALA A 173 -1.62 15.35 -8.85
CA ALA A 173 -1.39 14.51 -10.02
C ALA A 173 -2.43 14.83 -11.11
N TYR A 174 -1.99 14.94 -12.34
CA TYR A 174 -2.83 15.27 -13.49
C TYR A 174 -2.66 14.24 -14.61
N LEU A 175 -3.77 13.85 -15.22
CA LEU A 175 -3.75 13.08 -16.46
C LEU A 175 -3.52 14.04 -17.63
N LYS A 176 -2.52 13.77 -18.44
CA LYS A 176 -2.14 14.56 -19.62
C LYS A 176 -1.99 13.68 -20.86
N GLY A 177 -1.95 14.33 -22.04
CA GLY A 177 -1.80 13.66 -23.32
C GLY A 177 -3.10 13.18 -23.94
N GLU A 178 -3.02 12.70 -25.18
CA GLU A 178 -4.12 12.11 -25.93
C GLU A 178 -4.13 10.58 -25.77
N GLU A 179 -5.16 9.88 -26.24
CA GLU A 179 -5.35 8.43 -26.03
C GLU A 179 -4.12 7.57 -26.33
N LYS A 180 -3.33 7.93 -27.31
CA LYS A 180 -2.14 7.17 -27.74
C LYS A 180 -0.86 7.50 -26.96
N ASN A 181 -0.89 8.55 -26.13
CA ASN A 181 0.28 9.02 -25.37
C ASN A 181 -0.12 9.56 -23.98
N LYS A 182 -1.17 9.01 -23.38
CA LYS A 182 -1.59 9.37 -22.02
C LYS A 182 -0.49 9.09 -21.00
N PHE A 183 -0.34 10.00 -20.05
CA PHE A 183 0.57 9.88 -18.92
C PHE A 183 0.05 10.67 -17.73
N ILE A 184 0.50 10.33 -16.54
CA ILE A 184 0.29 11.12 -15.33
C ILE A 184 1.49 12.03 -15.17
N GLU A 185 1.25 13.31 -14.90
CA GLU A 185 2.23 14.26 -14.41
C GLU A 185 1.93 14.56 -12.95
N ILE A 186 2.94 14.46 -12.08
CA ILE A 186 2.80 14.63 -10.64
C ILE A 186 3.90 15.56 -10.11
N GLU A 187 3.53 16.49 -9.23
CA GLU A 187 4.45 17.41 -8.55
C GLU A 187 5.21 16.72 -7.41
N GLN A 188 6.03 15.76 -7.78
CA GLN A 188 6.89 14.98 -6.88
C GLN A 188 8.23 14.70 -7.54
N SER A 189 9.27 14.50 -6.72
CA SER A 189 10.56 14.00 -7.19
C SER A 189 10.42 12.57 -7.74
N PHE A 190 11.35 12.16 -8.60
CA PHE A 190 11.43 10.78 -9.09
C PHE A 190 11.38 9.76 -7.95
N LYS A 191 12.20 9.94 -6.91
CA LYS A 191 12.29 9.02 -5.78
C LYS A 191 10.96 8.89 -5.03
N SER A 192 10.25 10.00 -4.78
CA SER A 192 8.93 9.98 -4.16
C SER A 192 7.89 9.28 -5.03
N THR A 193 7.88 9.59 -6.33
CA THR A 193 6.95 8.99 -7.29
C THR A 193 7.20 7.49 -7.44
N TRP A 194 8.48 7.08 -7.55
CA TRP A 194 8.86 5.67 -7.58
C TRP A 194 8.30 4.92 -6.38
N LYS A 195 8.51 5.45 -5.18
CA LYS A 195 8.01 4.85 -3.94
C LYS A 195 6.48 4.80 -3.90
N SER A 196 5.80 5.89 -4.26
CA SER A 196 4.32 5.95 -4.29
C SER A 196 3.73 4.91 -5.23
N VAL A 197 4.30 4.75 -6.43
CA VAL A 197 3.85 3.75 -7.41
C VAL A 197 4.06 2.33 -6.90
N GLY A 198 5.19 2.03 -6.27
CA GLY A 198 5.41 0.73 -5.62
C GLY A 198 4.39 0.42 -4.54
N LEU A 199 4.05 1.40 -3.70
CA LEU A 199 3.01 1.27 -2.66
C LEU A 199 1.61 1.07 -3.25
N ILE A 200 1.31 1.71 -4.38
CA ILE A 200 0.06 1.48 -5.12
C ILE A 200 -0.03 0.02 -5.55
N PHE A 201 1.04 -0.54 -6.10
CA PHE A 201 1.03 -1.94 -6.54
C PHE A 201 0.83 -2.89 -5.35
N ASP A 202 1.49 -2.66 -4.22
CA ASP A 202 1.28 -3.46 -3.01
C ASP A 202 -0.17 -3.35 -2.49
N ARG A 203 -0.74 -2.14 -2.48
CA ARG A 203 -2.12 -1.88 -2.04
C ARG A 203 -3.15 -2.55 -2.96
N LEU A 204 -2.97 -2.42 -4.25
CA LEU A 204 -3.88 -2.98 -5.25
C LEU A 204 -3.63 -4.47 -5.51
N GLY A 205 -2.50 -5.01 -5.03
CA GLY A 205 -2.16 -6.42 -5.17
C GLY A 205 -1.72 -6.80 -6.58
N PHE A 206 -1.11 -5.86 -7.31
CA PHE A 206 -0.45 -6.17 -8.56
C PHE A 206 0.75 -7.11 -8.31
N ASP A 207 0.93 -8.06 -9.19
CA ASP A 207 2.13 -8.90 -9.18
C ASP A 207 3.26 -8.16 -9.89
N VAL A 208 4.23 -7.65 -9.10
CA VAL A 208 5.42 -6.99 -9.64
C VAL A 208 6.42 -8.09 -10.03
N GLU A 209 6.62 -8.27 -11.34
CA GLU A 209 7.55 -9.25 -11.91
C GLU A 209 9.00 -8.78 -11.79
N ASP A 210 9.21 -7.48 -12.05
CA ASP A 210 10.53 -6.86 -12.02
C ASP A 210 10.43 -5.37 -11.72
N ARG A 211 11.49 -4.82 -11.11
CA ARG A 211 11.63 -3.40 -10.83
C ARG A 211 13.08 -2.95 -10.97
N VAL A 212 13.32 -1.98 -11.84
CA VAL A 212 14.65 -1.41 -12.10
C VAL A 212 14.60 0.09 -11.83
N GLU A 213 14.89 0.49 -10.59
CA GLU A 213 14.80 1.89 -10.15
C GLU A 213 15.71 2.81 -10.97
N SER A 214 16.94 2.37 -11.29
CA SER A 214 17.89 3.16 -12.10
C SER A 214 17.38 3.49 -13.51
N GLN A 215 16.42 2.73 -14.03
CA GLN A 215 15.75 2.96 -15.30
C GLN A 215 14.36 3.55 -15.14
N GLY A 216 13.85 3.63 -13.91
CA GLY A 216 12.49 4.05 -13.63
C GLY A 216 11.42 3.10 -14.16
N VAL A 217 11.67 1.79 -14.16
CA VAL A 217 10.80 0.78 -14.79
C VAL A 217 10.29 -0.22 -13.78
N TYR A 218 8.96 -0.42 -13.77
CA TYR A 218 8.30 -1.58 -13.19
C TYR A 218 7.72 -2.46 -14.30
N LEU A 219 7.85 -3.76 -14.19
CA LEU A 219 7.10 -4.74 -14.95
C LEU A 219 6.05 -5.35 -14.03
N VAL A 220 4.79 -5.19 -14.38
CA VAL A 220 3.68 -5.69 -13.56
C VAL A 220 2.81 -6.64 -14.38
N ARG A 221 2.42 -7.74 -13.77
CA ARG A 221 1.44 -8.65 -14.34
C ARG A 221 0.05 -8.18 -13.94
N TYR A 222 -0.81 -8.09 -14.92
CA TYR A 222 -2.19 -7.70 -14.77
C TYR A 222 -3.13 -8.72 -15.39
N ARG A 223 -4.18 -9.07 -14.66
CA ARG A 223 -5.23 -9.93 -15.17
C ARG A 223 -6.24 -9.08 -15.95
N GLU A 224 -6.27 -9.24 -17.25
CA GLU A 224 -7.35 -8.68 -18.07
C GLU A 224 -8.60 -9.51 -17.85
N PHE A 225 -9.65 -8.90 -17.30
CA PHE A 225 -10.97 -9.50 -17.29
C PHE A 225 -11.70 -9.12 -18.59
N GLY A 226 -12.22 -10.13 -19.29
CA GLY A 226 -12.85 -9.97 -20.59
C GLY A 226 -13.87 -8.83 -20.68
N ASP A 227 -14.00 -8.39 -21.90
CA ASP A 227 -14.71 -7.24 -22.43
C ASP A 227 -16.10 -6.99 -21.82
N ASN A 228 -16.19 -6.01 -20.91
CA ASN A 228 -17.42 -5.26 -20.63
C ASN A 228 -17.05 -3.92 -19.96
N SER A 229 -17.13 -2.88 -20.76
CA SER A 229 -16.56 -1.56 -20.64
C SER A 229 -17.27 -0.58 -19.69
N ASP A 230 -17.51 -0.92 -18.43
CA ASP A 230 -17.95 0.09 -17.47
C ASP A 230 -16.88 0.34 -16.42
N LYS A 231 -16.42 1.61 -16.31
CA LYS A 231 -15.38 2.03 -15.34
C LYS A 231 -15.70 1.61 -13.90
N LYS A 232 -16.97 1.52 -13.53
CA LYS A 232 -17.41 0.97 -12.22
C LYS A 232 -17.24 -0.55 -12.12
N GLY A 233 -17.29 -1.26 -13.25
CA GLY A 233 -17.05 -2.70 -13.33
C GLY A 233 -15.58 -3.07 -13.25
N PHE A 234 -14.66 -2.15 -13.61
CA PHE A 234 -13.25 -2.39 -13.60
C PHE A 234 -12.72 -2.65 -12.18
N PHE A 235 -13.03 -1.78 -11.21
CA PHE A 235 -12.66 -2.00 -9.80
C PHE A 235 -13.32 -3.26 -9.22
N LYS A 236 -14.59 -3.51 -9.56
CA LYS A 236 -15.30 -4.71 -9.13
C LYS A 236 -14.68 -5.99 -9.71
N LYS A 237 -14.08 -5.92 -10.92
CA LYS A 237 -13.41 -7.04 -11.58
C LYS A 237 -11.95 -7.23 -11.11
N LEU A 238 -11.24 -6.16 -10.79
CA LEU A 238 -9.85 -6.23 -10.29
C LEU A 238 -9.76 -7.02 -8.96
N PHE A 239 -10.85 -7.06 -8.23
CA PHE A 239 -10.94 -7.61 -6.90
C PHE A 239 -11.99 -8.72 -6.74
N GLY A 240 -12.67 -9.12 -7.80
CA GLY A 240 -13.71 -10.16 -7.77
C GLY A 240 -13.15 -11.57 -7.64
N SER A 241 -13.95 -12.44 -7.05
CA SER A 241 -13.64 -13.85 -6.81
C SER A 241 -13.44 -14.65 -8.09
N ASP A 242 -12.60 -15.68 -7.95
CA ASP A 242 -12.27 -16.71 -8.92
C ASP A 242 -13.45 -17.15 -9.81
N GLU A 243 -13.29 -16.97 -11.12
CA GLU A 243 -13.67 -17.86 -12.22
C GLU A 243 -13.73 -17.04 -13.52
N GLU A 244 -12.72 -17.10 -14.25
CA GLU A 244 -12.51 -17.15 -15.69
C GLU A 244 -11.08 -16.75 -15.99
N VAL A 245 -10.30 -17.70 -16.46
CA VAL A 245 -8.92 -17.51 -16.87
C VAL A 245 -8.91 -16.56 -18.06
N VAL A 246 -8.50 -15.35 -17.81
CA VAL A 246 -8.33 -14.31 -18.80
C VAL A 246 -6.86 -13.98 -18.93
N ASN A 247 -6.44 -13.63 -20.10
CA ASN A 247 -5.05 -13.39 -20.48
C ASN A 247 -4.28 -12.58 -19.42
N LEU A 248 -3.21 -13.18 -18.92
CA LEU A 248 -2.24 -12.51 -18.08
C LEU A 248 -1.34 -11.68 -19.00
N SER A 249 -1.50 -10.37 -18.98
CA SER A 249 -0.65 -9.45 -19.74
C SER A 249 0.35 -8.77 -18.82
N ILE A 250 1.56 -8.56 -19.34
CA ILE A 250 2.61 -7.79 -18.64
C ILE A 250 2.57 -6.36 -19.13
N PHE A 251 2.61 -5.43 -18.19
CA PHE A 251 2.65 -4.00 -18.48
C PHE A 251 3.95 -3.40 -17.97
N LYS A 252 4.51 -2.51 -18.80
CA LYS A 252 5.68 -1.71 -18.47
C LYS A 252 5.21 -0.34 -17.98
N ILE A 253 5.46 -0.05 -16.72
CA ILE A 253 5.25 1.26 -16.12
C ILE A 253 6.58 1.98 -16.11
N THR A 254 6.64 3.15 -16.73
CA THR A 254 7.85 3.96 -16.79
C THR A 254 7.65 5.25 -16.02
N ILE A 255 8.55 5.54 -15.10
CA ILE A 255 8.60 6.75 -14.31
C ILE A 255 9.82 7.54 -14.73
N GLN A 256 9.61 8.79 -15.14
CA GLN A 256 10.67 9.72 -15.51
C GLN A 256 10.48 11.01 -14.72
N GLY A 257 11.54 11.59 -14.22
CA GLY A 257 11.41 12.81 -13.44
C GLY A 257 12.73 13.37 -12.94
N SER A 258 12.64 14.53 -12.33
CA SER A 258 13.71 15.24 -11.65
C SER A 258 13.22 15.68 -10.26
N ASP A 259 13.89 16.65 -9.65
CA ASP A 259 13.69 17.07 -8.25
C ASP A 259 12.36 17.80 -7.94
N GLY A 260 11.32 17.65 -8.68
CA GLY A 260 10.06 18.30 -8.35
C GLY A 260 8.89 17.91 -9.24
N LEU A 261 9.17 17.29 -10.36
CA LEU A 261 8.14 16.90 -11.32
C LEU A 261 8.45 15.52 -11.91
N SER A 262 7.48 14.63 -11.90
CA SER A 262 7.60 13.29 -12.48
C SER A 262 6.47 12.99 -13.44
N ARG A 263 6.75 12.06 -14.35
CA ARG A 263 5.80 11.57 -15.35
C ARG A 263 5.73 10.04 -15.24
N ILE A 264 4.51 9.52 -15.23
CA ILE A 264 4.23 8.08 -15.20
C ILE A 264 3.50 7.71 -16.49
N SER A 265 4.01 6.71 -17.20
CA SER A 265 3.38 6.16 -18.39
C SER A 265 3.26 4.64 -18.29
N VAL A 266 2.25 4.07 -18.95
CA VAL A 266 1.98 2.64 -18.97
C VAL A 266 1.88 2.16 -20.40
N LYS A 267 2.55 1.07 -20.72
CA LYS A 267 2.46 0.37 -22.01
C LYS A 267 2.29 -1.12 -21.80
N ASP A 268 1.60 -1.74 -22.73
CA ASP A 268 1.63 -3.19 -22.88
C ASP A 268 3.07 -3.60 -23.25
N TYR A 269 3.64 -4.52 -22.47
CA TYR A 269 5.05 -4.87 -22.63
C TYR A 269 5.35 -5.61 -23.93
N GLU A 270 4.48 -6.54 -24.33
CA GLU A 270 4.66 -7.35 -25.52
C GLU A 270 4.40 -6.56 -26.82
N LYS A 271 3.39 -5.69 -26.77
CA LYS A 271 2.97 -4.88 -27.93
C LYS A 271 3.76 -3.59 -28.08
N ASP A 272 4.52 -3.19 -27.04
CA ASP A 272 5.24 -1.90 -26.90
C ASP A 272 4.37 -0.67 -27.25
N LYS A 273 3.09 -0.71 -26.93
CA LYS A 273 2.13 0.36 -27.17
C LYS A 273 1.17 0.59 -26.03
N ILE A 274 0.57 1.77 -26.01
CA ILE A 274 -0.55 2.07 -25.12
C ILE A 274 -1.79 1.35 -25.63
N THR A 275 -2.43 0.59 -24.76
CA THR A 275 -3.68 -0.13 -25.00
C THR A 275 -4.77 0.42 -24.09
N GLU A 276 -6.00 -0.03 -24.24
CA GLU A 276 -7.08 0.31 -23.31
C GLU A 276 -6.75 -0.14 -21.90
N SER A 277 -6.22 -1.35 -21.73
CA SER A 277 -5.76 -1.86 -20.44
C SER A 277 -4.64 -1.02 -19.83
N SER A 278 -3.70 -0.51 -20.65
CA SER A 278 -2.68 0.44 -20.21
C SER A 278 -3.31 1.73 -19.66
N ASN A 279 -4.32 2.25 -20.34
CA ASN A 279 -5.05 3.46 -19.90
C ASN A 279 -5.85 3.20 -18.62
N ASN A 280 -6.41 2.00 -18.47
CA ASN A 280 -7.12 1.60 -17.26
C ASN A 280 -6.16 1.53 -16.06
N ILE A 281 -5.01 0.90 -16.21
CA ILE A 281 -3.97 0.84 -15.16
C ILE A 281 -3.52 2.27 -14.80
N LEU A 282 -3.29 3.12 -15.79
CA LEU A 282 -2.89 4.51 -15.57
C LEU A 282 -3.96 5.28 -14.78
N SER A 283 -5.25 5.06 -15.08
CA SER A 283 -6.37 5.69 -14.35
C SER A 283 -6.44 5.25 -12.89
N VAL A 284 -6.20 3.97 -12.63
CA VAL A 284 -6.15 3.42 -11.27
C VAL A 284 -4.98 3.99 -10.48
N ILE A 285 -3.81 4.11 -11.10
CA ILE A 285 -2.65 4.76 -10.47
C ILE A 285 -2.98 6.21 -10.11
N LEU A 286 -3.60 6.97 -11.04
CA LEU A 286 -4.00 8.36 -10.80
C LEU A 286 -4.94 8.48 -9.60
N GLU A 287 -5.96 7.63 -9.50
CA GLU A 287 -6.92 7.63 -8.40
C GLU A 287 -6.26 7.38 -7.04
N GLN A 288 -5.21 6.56 -7.01
CA GLN A 288 -4.47 6.30 -5.78
C GLN A 288 -3.49 7.42 -5.41
N LEU A 289 -3.06 8.23 -6.37
CA LEU A 289 -2.16 9.37 -6.14
C LEU A 289 -2.91 10.64 -5.70
N SER A 290 -4.23 10.70 -5.92
CA SER A 290 -5.09 11.88 -5.65
C SER A 290 -5.57 11.97 -4.19
#